data_77267a8ce2360ff61fc650453d511bc9
#
_entry.id   77267a8ce2360ff61fc650453d511bc9
#
_cell.length_a   1.000
_cell.length_b   1.000
_cell.length_c   1.000
_cell.angle_alpha   90.00
_cell.angle_beta   90.00
_cell.angle_gamma   90.00
#
_symmetry.space_group_name_H-M   'P 1'
#
loop_
_entity.id
_entity.type
_entity.pdbx_description
1 polymer ?
#
loop_
_entity_poly.entity_id
_entity_poly.type
_entity_poly.pdbx_seq_one_letter_code
_entity_poly.pdbx_strand_id
1 'polypeptide(L)'
;IDESGRELGDGEIGELIVRGPSAGEGYWNQRAKSRRTFAGEWTHTGDKYRRDADGYYYYCGRTDDMFKVSGMWVSPFDVEAALVSHEAVLEAAVIGKEDADGLIKPKAFIVLRNGYSADDGLLEKLKIHVKDKAGPWKFPRWIELRSDLPRTATGKIQRFKLREEDVGAA
;
A
#
# COMPACT_ATOMS: atom_id res chain seq x y z
N ILE A 1 17.11 -1.39 -2.72
CA ILE A 1 17.81 -0.39 -1.90
C ILE A 1 16.90 0.15 -0.80
N ASP A 2 17.50 0.62 0.30
CA ASP A 2 16.81 1.38 1.34
C ASP A 2 16.67 2.87 1.00
N GLU A 3 16.14 3.67 1.94
CA GLU A 3 15.94 5.12 1.79
C GLU A 3 17.27 5.91 1.69
N SER A 4 18.40 5.30 2.09
CA SER A 4 19.74 5.89 1.98
C SER A 4 20.44 5.50 0.67
N GLY A 5 19.85 4.63 -0.15
CA GLY A 5 20.44 4.09 -1.36
C GLY A 5 21.35 2.87 -1.14
N ARG A 6 21.37 2.31 0.06
CA ARG A 6 22.16 1.11 0.37
C ARG A 6 21.44 -0.14 -0.15
N GLU A 7 22.18 -1.05 -0.78
CA GLU A 7 21.66 -2.36 -1.17
C GLU A 7 21.25 -3.19 0.06
N LEU A 8 20.10 -3.84 -0.03
CA LEU A 8 19.51 -4.65 1.03
C LEU A 8 19.79 -6.13 0.85
N GLY A 9 19.82 -6.87 1.96
CA GLY A 9 19.95 -8.32 1.98
C GLY A 9 18.61 -9.04 1.72
N ASP A 10 18.71 -10.39 1.71
CA ASP A 10 17.52 -11.23 1.55
C ASP A 10 16.56 -11.07 2.74
N GLY A 11 15.26 -11.07 2.42
CA GLY A 11 14.18 -10.89 3.40
C GLY A 11 13.83 -9.43 3.71
N GLU A 12 14.71 -8.47 3.39
CA GLU A 12 14.46 -7.05 3.60
C GLU A 12 13.60 -6.44 2.49
N ILE A 13 12.76 -5.46 2.84
CA ILE A 13 11.88 -4.77 1.89
C ILE A 13 12.52 -3.44 1.47
N GLY A 14 12.79 -3.27 0.18
CA GLY A 14 13.35 -2.05 -0.39
C GLY A 14 12.80 -1.69 -1.75
N GLU A 15 13.20 -0.53 -2.27
CA GLU A 15 12.87 -0.13 -3.63
C GLU A 15 13.68 -0.95 -4.64
N LEU A 16 13.00 -1.49 -5.64
CA LEU A 16 13.66 -2.10 -6.77
C LEU A 16 14.16 -1.01 -7.72
N ILE A 17 15.46 -1.01 -7.95
CA ILE A 17 16.07 -0.21 -9.02
C ILE A 17 16.59 -1.13 -10.12
N VAL A 18 16.51 -0.67 -11.35
CA VAL A 18 16.93 -1.46 -12.51
C VAL A 18 17.85 -0.65 -13.41
N ARG A 19 18.74 -1.34 -14.14
CA ARG A 19 19.55 -0.73 -15.19
C ARG A 19 19.61 -1.64 -16.40
N GLY A 20 19.71 -1.05 -17.57
CA GLY A 20 19.84 -1.82 -18.81
C GLY A 20 19.60 -0.95 -20.04
N PRO A 21 19.99 -1.41 -21.23
CA PRO A 21 19.91 -0.65 -22.47
C PRO A 21 18.46 -0.34 -22.91
N SER A 22 17.46 -1.02 -22.36
CA SER A 22 16.04 -0.79 -22.61
C SER A 22 15.40 0.18 -21.63
N ALA A 23 16.16 0.73 -20.66
CA ALA A 23 15.65 1.72 -19.74
C ALA A 23 15.34 3.03 -20.47
N GLY A 24 14.24 3.70 -20.06
CA GLY A 24 13.90 5.02 -20.60
C GLY A 24 14.86 6.11 -20.10
N GLU A 25 14.92 7.22 -20.82
CA GLU A 25 15.78 8.36 -20.46
C GLU A 25 15.01 9.48 -19.74
N GLY A 26 13.68 9.53 -19.88
CA GLY A 26 12.88 10.57 -19.26
C GLY A 26 11.40 10.53 -19.60
N TYR A 27 10.65 11.33 -18.88
CA TYR A 27 9.23 11.60 -19.15
C TYR A 27 9.09 12.90 -19.92
N TRP A 28 8.26 12.91 -20.97
CA TRP A 28 7.98 14.11 -21.75
C TRP A 28 7.47 15.25 -20.87
N ASN A 29 8.14 16.39 -20.96
CA ASN A 29 7.80 17.63 -20.22
C ASN A 29 7.64 17.47 -18.69
N GLN A 30 8.31 16.47 -18.07
CA GLN A 30 8.27 16.22 -16.63
C GLN A 30 9.69 16.14 -16.05
N ARG A 31 10.44 17.25 -16.13
CA ARG A 31 11.86 17.30 -15.73
C ARG A 31 12.12 16.83 -14.29
N ALA A 32 11.30 17.29 -13.34
CA ALA A 32 11.48 16.92 -11.93
C ALA A 32 11.25 15.43 -11.68
N LYS A 33 10.23 14.86 -12.32
CA LYS A 33 9.94 13.43 -12.26
C LYS A 33 11.03 12.61 -12.94
N SER A 34 11.49 13.03 -14.13
CA SER A 34 12.56 12.37 -14.86
C SER A 34 13.85 12.28 -14.03
N ARG A 35 14.25 13.36 -13.36
CA ARG A 35 15.45 13.38 -12.51
C ARG A 35 15.37 12.45 -11.32
N ARG A 36 14.17 12.23 -10.75
CA ARG A 36 13.98 11.30 -9.64
C ARG A 36 13.92 9.85 -10.09
N THR A 37 13.33 9.61 -11.27
CA THR A 37 13.17 8.27 -11.80
C THR A 37 14.45 7.74 -12.47
N PHE A 38 15.13 8.59 -13.25
CA PHE A 38 16.32 8.20 -14.02
C PHE A 38 17.56 8.86 -13.40
N ALA A 39 18.22 8.15 -12.48
CA ALA A 39 19.37 8.64 -11.74
C ALA A 39 20.66 7.95 -12.20
N GLY A 40 21.42 8.61 -13.08
CA GLY A 40 22.59 8.03 -13.71
C GLY A 40 22.22 6.83 -14.58
N GLU A 41 22.79 5.66 -14.31
CA GLU A 41 22.48 4.41 -15.02
C GLU A 41 21.25 3.67 -14.45
N TRP A 42 20.70 4.14 -13.34
CA TRP A 42 19.65 3.45 -12.61
C TRP A 42 18.29 4.09 -12.85
N THR A 43 17.29 3.23 -12.97
CA THR A 43 15.88 3.62 -13.00
C THR A 43 15.23 3.19 -11.68
N HIS A 44 14.74 4.17 -10.94
CA HIS A 44 13.91 3.99 -9.76
C HIS A 44 12.51 3.57 -10.20
N THR A 45 12.10 2.33 -9.88
CA THR A 45 10.80 1.83 -10.32
C THR A 45 9.63 2.43 -9.53
N GLY A 46 9.90 2.91 -8.32
CA GLY A 46 8.90 3.34 -7.36
C GLY A 46 8.11 2.16 -6.78
N ASP A 47 8.61 0.95 -6.93
CA ASP A 47 8.01 -0.28 -6.44
C ASP A 47 8.90 -0.94 -5.39
N LYS A 48 8.32 -1.39 -4.29
CA LYS A 48 9.03 -2.13 -3.26
C LYS A 48 8.91 -3.63 -3.46
N TYR A 49 10.04 -4.29 -3.28
CA TYR A 49 10.18 -5.74 -3.38
C TYR A 49 10.93 -6.29 -2.16
N ARG A 50 10.76 -7.57 -1.94
CA ARG A 50 11.57 -8.40 -1.06
C ARG A 50 12.16 -9.52 -1.90
N ARG A 51 13.46 -9.78 -1.77
CA ARG A 51 14.12 -10.93 -2.37
C ARG A 51 14.20 -12.06 -1.33
N ASP A 52 13.96 -13.30 -1.72
CA ASP A 52 14.24 -14.45 -0.85
C ASP A 52 15.66 -15.02 -1.09
N ALA A 53 16.03 -16.02 -0.28
CA ALA A 53 17.33 -16.67 -0.38
C ALA A 53 17.55 -17.45 -1.69
N ASP A 54 16.47 -17.81 -2.40
CA ASP A 54 16.52 -18.47 -3.72
C ASP A 54 16.60 -17.47 -4.88
N GLY A 55 16.59 -16.16 -4.57
CA GLY A 55 16.71 -15.08 -5.54
C GLY A 55 15.40 -14.63 -6.19
N TYR A 56 14.24 -15.11 -5.73
CA TYR A 56 12.94 -14.65 -6.23
C TYR A 56 12.54 -13.33 -5.60
N TYR A 57 11.99 -12.45 -6.43
CA TYR A 57 11.50 -11.14 -6.04
C TYR A 57 9.98 -11.15 -5.84
N TYR A 58 9.55 -10.76 -4.64
CA TYR A 58 8.14 -10.63 -4.28
C TYR A 58 7.75 -9.17 -4.22
N TYR A 59 6.78 -8.78 -5.03
CA TYR A 59 6.24 -7.43 -5.02
C TYR A 59 5.52 -7.13 -3.71
N CYS A 60 5.90 -6.03 -3.06
CA CYS A 60 5.33 -5.61 -1.77
C CYS A 60 4.39 -4.41 -1.89
N GLY A 61 4.48 -3.64 -2.96
CA GLY A 61 3.63 -2.46 -3.17
C GLY A 61 4.39 -1.28 -3.78
N ARG A 62 3.66 -0.20 -4.01
CA ARG A 62 4.25 1.07 -4.44
C ARG A 62 4.97 1.75 -3.28
N THR A 63 6.11 2.38 -3.56
CA THR A 63 6.85 3.16 -2.55
C THR A 63 5.96 4.24 -1.92
N ASP A 64 5.12 4.90 -2.72
CA ASP A 64 4.21 5.97 -2.28
C ASP A 64 3.01 5.45 -1.45
N ASP A 65 2.68 4.17 -1.55
CA ASP A 65 1.53 3.56 -0.87
C ASP A 65 1.92 2.80 0.40
N MET A 66 3.17 2.31 0.46
CA MET A 66 3.70 1.63 1.65
C MET A 66 3.88 2.61 2.81
N PHE A 67 3.61 2.14 4.03
CA PHE A 67 3.81 2.93 5.24
C PHE A 67 4.40 2.09 6.37
N LYS A 68 4.96 2.74 7.40
CA LYS A 68 5.54 2.07 8.56
C LYS A 68 4.59 2.16 9.76
N VAL A 69 4.33 1.02 10.39
CA VAL A 69 3.65 0.93 11.69
C VAL A 69 4.66 0.44 12.72
N SER A 70 4.95 1.26 13.72
CA SER A 70 5.98 0.95 14.74
C SER A 70 7.32 0.51 14.12
N GLY A 71 7.74 1.17 13.05
CA GLY A 71 8.99 0.89 12.34
C GLY A 71 8.95 -0.25 11.31
N MET A 72 7.87 -1.05 11.29
CA MET A 72 7.71 -2.15 10.35
C MET A 72 6.96 -1.73 9.10
N TRP A 73 7.45 -2.14 7.93
CA TRP A 73 6.77 -1.91 6.68
C TRP A 73 5.43 -2.66 6.61
N VAL A 74 4.38 -1.94 6.24
CA VAL A 74 3.05 -2.48 5.98
C VAL A 74 2.71 -2.26 4.52
N SER A 75 2.44 -3.36 3.83
CA SER A 75 1.88 -3.35 2.49
C SER A 75 0.38 -3.16 2.56
N PRO A 76 -0.20 -2.13 1.92
CA PRO A 76 -1.65 -2.04 1.76
C PRO A 76 -2.27 -3.29 1.17
N PHE A 77 -1.57 -3.92 0.19
CA PHE A 77 -2.06 -5.14 -0.47
C PHE A 77 -2.24 -6.32 0.48
N ASP A 78 -1.34 -6.50 1.46
CA ASP A 78 -1.47 -7.58 2.45
C ASP A 78 -2.75 -7.41 3.27
N VAL A 79 -3.01 -6.17 3.68
CA VAL A 79 -4.20 -5.83 4.49
C VAL A 79 -5.47 -5.94 3.65
N GLU A 80 -5.44 -5.44 2.42
CA GLU A 80 -6.54 -5.52 1.46
C GLU A 80 -6.86 -6.97 1.11
N ALA A 81 -5.84 -7.80 0.84
CA ALA A 81 -6.03 -9.22 0.56
C ALA A 81 -6.66 -9.96 1.75
N ALA A 82 -6.23 -9.65 2.97
CA ALA A 82 -6.84 -10.20 4.18
C ALA A 82 -8.31 -9.77 4.30
N LEU A 83 -8.63 -8.47 4.09
CA LEU A 83 -10.01 -7.98 4.12
C LEU A 83 -10.89 -8.64 3.07
N VAL A 84 -10.44 -8.70 1.82
CA VAL A 84 -11.20 -9.29 0.69
C VAL A 84 -11.37 -10.81 0.85
N SER A 85 -10.54 -11.48 1.64
CA SER A 85 -10.72 -12.91 1.97
C SER A 85 -11.92 -13.17 2.89
N HIS A 86 -12.51 -12.14 3.50
CA HIS A 86 -13.73 -12.25 4.30
C HIS A 86 -14.97 -12.19 3.40
N GLU A 87 -15.93 -13.06 3.64
CA GLU A 87 -17.14 -13.23 2.80
C GLU A 87 -17.97 -11.95 2.62
N ALA A 88 -17.98 -11.06 3.59
CA ALA A 88 -18.75 -9.81 3.55
C ALA A 88 -18.11 -8.72 2.69
N VAL A 89 -16.81 -8.83 2.34
CA VAL A 89 -16.05 -7.78 1.67
C VAL A 89 -16.00 -8.02 0.17
N LEU A 90 -16.48 -7.05 -0.61
CA LEU A 90 -16.36 -7.04 -2.06
C LEU A 90 -15.01 -6.48 -2.49
N GLU A 91 -14.67 -5.32 -1.95
CA GLU A 91 -13.45 -4.58 -2.26
C GLU A 91 -12.90 -3.88 -1.02
N ALA A 92 -11.60 -3.67 -1.00
CA ALA A 92 -10.95 -2.91 0.04
C ALA A 92 -9.81 -2.05 -0.54
N ALA A 93 -9.58 -0.88 0.07
CA ALA A 93 -8.41 -0.06 -0.14
C ALA A 93 -7.87 0.40 1.21
N VAL A 94 -6.54 0.39 1.38
CA VAL A 94 -5.90 0.71 2.65
C VAL A 94 -4.89 1.83 2.46
N ILE A 95 -4.90 2.78 3.40
CA ILE A 95 -3.92 3.86 3.51
C ILE A 95 -3.31 3.88 4.91
N GLY A 96 -2.15 4.50 5.05
CA GLY A 96 -1.64 4.93 6.35
C GLY A 96 -2.31 6.23 6.77
N LYS A 97 -2.88 6.26 7.96
CA LYS A 97 -3.45 7.45 8.60
C LYS A 97 -2.73 7.72 9.92
N GLU A 98 -2.43 8.98 10.18
CA GLU A 98 -1.88 9.42 11.45
C GLU A 98 -2.98 9.48 12.53
N ASP A 99 -2.69 8.93 13.71
CA ASP A 99 -3.56 9.02 14.87
C ASP A 99 -3.28 10.30 15.68
N ALA A 100 -4.01 10.52 16.77
CA ALA A 100 -3.87 11.70 17.62
C ALA A 100 -2.48 11.84 18.27
N ASP A 101 -1.73 10.76 18.36
CA ASP A 101 -0.37 10.70 18.91
C ASP A 101 0.72 10.85 17.84
N GLY A 102 0.33 11.13 16.57
CA GLY A 102 1.26 11.25 15.44
C GLY A 102 1.79 9.92 14.93
N LEU A 103 1.12 8.80 15.27
CA LEU A 103 1.54 7.47 14.85
C LEU A 103 0.75 6.99 13.64
N ILE A 104 1.45 6.53 12.62
CA ILE A 104 0.80 5.96 11.42
C ILE A 104 0.17 4.61 11.76
N LYS A 105 -1.11 4.46 11.40
CA LYS A 105 -1.90 3.23 11.54
C LYS A 105 -2.66 2.93 10.24
N PRO A 106 -3.00 1.67 9.94
CA PRO A 106 -3.82 1.35 8.78
C PRO A 106 -5.24 1.90 8.93
N LYS A 107 -5.74 2.58 7.90
CA LYS A 107 -7.17 2.89 7.68
C LYS A 107 -7.64 2.15 6.44
N ALA A 108 -8.76 1.44 6.55
CA ALA A 108 -9.38 0.70 5.47
C ALA A 108 -10.65 1.39 4.99
N PHE A 109 -10.81 1.46 3.67
CA PHE A 109 -12.06 1.80 2.98
C PHE A 109 -12.61 0.51 2.37
N ILE A 110 -13.87 0.17 2.65
CA ILE A 110 -14.42 -1.13 2.31
C ILE A 110 -15.75 -0.96 1.56
N VAL A 111 -15.90 -1.74 0.49
CA VAL A 111 -17.19 -1.96 -0.17
C VAL A 111 -17.69 -3.34 0.26
N LEU A 112 -18.89 -3.39 0.83
CA LEU A 112 -19.51 -4.66 1.24
C LEU A 112 -20.20 -5.33 0.06
N ARG A 113 -20.29 -6.65 0.11
CA ARG A 113 -21.14 -7.42 -0.80
C ARG A 113 -22.62 -7.20 -0.49
N ASN A 114 -23.46 -7.39 -1.50
CA ASN A 114 -24.91 -7.34 -1.33
C ASN A 114 -25.37 -8.33 -0.24
N GLY A 115 -26.28 -7.87 0.62
CA GLY A 115 -26.81 -8.66 1.73
C GLY A 115 -26.06 -8.50 3.06
N TYR A 116 -24.94 -7.77 3.07
CA TYR A 116 -24.24 -7.40 4.31
C TYR A 116 -24.49 -5.93 4.64
N SER A 117 -24.70 -5.66 5.92
CA SER A 117 -24.85 -4.30 6.45
C SER A 117 -23.75 -4.01 7.45
N ALA A 118 -23.41 -2.73 7.56
CA ALA A 118 -22.47 -2.27 8.55
C ALA A 118 -23.12 -2.28 9.94
N ASP A 119 -22.65 -3.17 10.77
CA ASP A 119 -22.84 -3.08 12.20
C ASP A 119 -21.48 -3.16 12.92
N ASP A 120 -21.45 -2.73 14.17
CA ASP A 120 -20.21 -2.74 14.94
C ASP A 120 -19.63 -4.15 15.10
N GLY A 121 -20.49 -5.17 15.08
CA GLY A 121 -20.09 -6.58 15.15
C GLY A 121 -19.33 -7.03 13.92
N LEU A 122 -19.74 -6.61 12.72
CA LEU A 122 -19.02 -6.92 11.48
C LEU A 122 -17.67 -6.19 11.43
N LEU A 123 -17.63 -4.90 11.77
CA LEU A 123 -16.39 -4.13 11.71
C LEU A 123 -15.32 -4.70 12.66
N GLU A 124 -15.70 -5.11 13.87
CA GLU A 124 -14.76 -5.76 14.79
C GLU A 124 -14.32 -7.15 14.31
N LYS A 125 -15.22 -7.95 13.73
CA LYS A 125 -14.85 -9.21 13.10
C LYS A 125 -13.83 -9.02 11.97
N LEU A 126 -13.98 -8.00 11.13
CA LEU A 126 -13.04 -7.68 10.08
C LEU A 126 -11.66 -7.30 10.62
N LYS A 127 -11.58 -6.51 11.70
CA LYS A 127 -10.31 -6.19 12.36
C LYS A 127 -9.61 -7.44 12.90
N ILE A 128 -10.37 -8.32 13.58
CA ILE A 128 -9.85 -9.59 14.10
C ILE A 128 -9.37 -10.47 12.93
N HIS A 129 -10.17 -10.60 11.88
CA HIS A 129 -9.82 -11.38 10.70
C HIS A 129 -8.50 -10.93 10.05
N VAL A 130 -8.30 -9.62 9.91
CA VAL A 130 -7.02 -9.07 9.39
C VAL A 130 -5.87 -9.35 10.36
N LYS A 131 -6.10 -9.18 11.66
CA LYS A 131 -5.09 -9.47 12.69
C LYS A 131 -4.61 -10.93 12.64
N ASP A 132 -5.51 -11.86 12.42
CA ASP A 132 -5.22 -13.30 12.35
C ASP A 132 -4.53 -13.67 11.03
N LYS A 133 -4.91 -13.05 9.91
CA LYS A 133 -4.39 -13.35 8.56
C LYS A 133 -3.09 -12.63 8.24
N ALA A 134 -2.98 -11.36 8.59
CA ALA A 134 -1.89 -10.49 8.16
C ALA A 134 -0.93 -10.09 9.30
N GLY A 135 -1.31 -10.32 10.55
CA GLY A 135 -0.52 -10.01 11.73
C GLY A 135 -1.04 -8.85 12.57
N PRO A 136 -0.61 -8.77 13.85
CA PRO A 136 -1.23 -7.90 14.85
C PRO A 136 -1.00 -6.40 14.63
N TRP A 137 0.01 -6.00 13.86
CA TRP A 137 0.28 -4.59 13.56
C TRP A 137 -0.33 -4.10 12.25
N LYS A 138 -0.87 -5.03 11.43
CA LYS A 138 -1.46 -4.73 10.13
C LYS A 138 -2.97 -4.49 10.16
N PHE A 139 -3.67 -4.79 11.29
CA PHE A 139 -5.12 -4.61 11.35
C PHE A 139 -5.52 -3.12 11.30
N PRO A 140 -6.59 -2.78 10.57
CA PRO A 140 -7.04 -1.39 10.44
C PRO A 140 -7.60 -0.87 11.76
N ARG A 141 -7.14 0.32 12.17
CA ARG A 141 -7.70 1.05 13.32
C ARG A 141 -9.05 1.65 12.98
N TRP A 142 -9.19 2.13 11.75
CA TRP A 142 -10.42 2.70 11.23
C TRP A 142 -10.86 1.90 10.01
N ILE A 143 -12.16 1.66 9.94
CA ILE A 143 -12.84 1.09 8.78
C ILE A 143 -13.93 2.07 8.37
N GLU A 144 -13.87 2.53 7.13
CA GLU A 144 -14.86 3.39 6.52
C GLU A 144 -15.55 2.65 5.38
N LEU A 145 -16.88 2.67 5.40
CA LEU A 145 -17.66 2.04 4.35
C LEU A 145 -17.90 2.98 3.19
N ARG A 146 -17.78 2.45 1.99
CA ARG A 146 -17.98 3.17 0.74
C ARG A 146 -18.91 2.38 -0.17
N SER A 147 -19.64 3.08 -1.04
CA SER A 147 -20.40 2.46 -2.13
C SER A 147 -19.46 2.00 -3.25
N ASP A 148 -18.34 2.72 -3.47
CA ASP A 148 -17.31 2.44 -4.46
C ASP A 148 -15.96 2.98 -4.01
N LEU A 149 -14.89 2.61 -4.73
CA LEU A 149 -13.54 3.11 -4.52
C LEU A 149 -13.06 3.90 -5.74
N PRO A 150 -12.33 5.02 -5.55
CA PRO A 150 -11.85 5.83 -6.66
C PRO A 150 -10.86 5.06 -7.54
N ARG A 151 -11.10 5.05 -8.86
CA ARG A 151 -10.31 4.29 -9.84
C ARG A 151 -9.82 5.15 -10.98
N THR A 152 -8.73 4.72 -11.59
CA THR A 152 -8.30 5.21 -12.89
C THR A 152 -9.21 4.66 -13.99
N ALA A 153 -9.13 5.20 -15.21
CA ALA A 153 -9.81 4.64 -16.39
C ALA A 153 -9.43 3.17 -16.67
N THR A 154 -8.26 2.73 -16.19
CA THR A 154 -7.78 1.34 -16.32
C THR A 154 -8.15 0.46 -15.13
N GLY A 155 -9.00 0.94 -14.20
CA GLY A 155 -9.51 0.17 -13.06
C GLY A 155 -8.60 0.12 -11.83
N LYS A 156 -7.44 0.78 -11.82
CA LYS A 156 -6.52 0.79 -10.66
C LYS A 156 -7.05 1.74 -9.57
N ILE A 157 -7.05 1.29 -8.32
CA ILE A 157 -7.45 2.11 -7.15
C ILE A 157 -6.50 3.30 -7.00
N GLN A 158 -7.07 4.50 -6.83
CA GLN A 158 -6.36 5.76 -6.64
C GLN A 158 -6.26 6.09 -5.14
N ARG A 159 -5.34 5.44 -4.41
CA ARG A 159 -5.17 5.64 -2.95
C ARG A 159 -4.80 7.07 -2.58
N PHE A 160 -4.17 7.83 -3.50
CA PHE A 160 -3.86 9.23 -3.25
C PHE A 160 -5.14 10.07 -3.05
N LYS A 161 -6.22 9.79 -3.78
CA LYS A 161 -7.52 10.45 -3.56
C LYS A 161 -8.11 10.13 -2.20
N LEU A 162 -8.03 8.87 -1.78
CA LEU A 162 -8.48 8.47 -0.44
C LEU A 162 -7.68 9.18 0.66
N ARG A 163 -6.38 9.40 0.47
CA ARG A 163 -5.56 10.20 1.40
C ARG A 163 -5.98 11.68 1.43
N GLU A 164 -6.22 12.28 0.26
CA GLU A 164 -6.67 13.68 0.15
C GLU A 164 -8.04 13.89 0.82
N GLU A 165 -8.99 12.98 0.58
CA GLU A 165 -10.31 13.01 1.21
C GLU A 165 -10.24 12.85 2.74
N ASP A 166 -9.36 11.96 3.23
CA ASP A 166 -9.19 11.70 4.66
C ASP A 166 -8.60 12.91 5.42
N VAL A 167 -7.66 13.63 4.82
CA VAL A 167 -7.11 14.88 5.38
C VAL A 167 -8.15 16.01 5.38
N GLY A 168 -9.00 16.08 4.34
CA GLY A 168 -10.04 17.10 4.24
C GLY A 168 -11.24 16.87 5.18
N ALA A 169 -11.35 15.69 5.78
CA ALA A 169 -12.43 15.30 6.71
C ALA A 169 -12.03 15.41 8.20
N ALA A 170 -10.81 15.82 8.50
CA ALA A 170 -10.27 16.07 9.84
C ALA A 170 -10.28 17.56 10.12
#